data_81dd710f4a631665ddc7ddd0c2b98bdc
#
_entry.id   81dd710f4a631665ddc7ddd0c2b98bdc
#
_cell.length_a   1.000
_cell.length_b   1.000
_cell.length_c   1.000
_cell.angle_alpha   90.00
_cell.angle_beta   90.00
_cell.angle_gamma   90.00
#
_symmetry.space_group_name_H-M   'P 1'
#
loop_
_entity.id
_entity.type
_entity.pdbx_description
1 polymer ?
#
loop_
_entity_poly.entity_id
_entity_poly.type
_entity_poly.pdbx_seq_one_letter_code
_entity_poly.pdbx_strand_id
1 'polypeptide(L)'
;MTDGMKAFFIVAVLIAGGAIAYLSFGGIGENLVYYWTPTELAEHGGQAKGAVVRLGGQVQPGSLNWDKASNELRFEVTDGTTSIKVHGTGVPPQMFREGIGVVVEGTMGGSDVFESDRLLVKHDNEYQAPEGEADMDELKKSLQPDS
;
A
#
# COMPACT_ATOMS: atom_id res chain seq x y z
N MET A 1 -14.68 42.14 -32.55
CA MET A 1 -14.42 40.72 -32.83
C MET A 1 -15.22 40.28 -34.05
N THR A 2 -14.55 39.78 -35.02
CA THR A 2 -15.18 39.17 -36.21
C THR A 2 -15.79 37.83 -35.82
N ASP A 3 -16.83 37.41 -36.52
CA ASP A 3 -17.54 36.15 -36.22
C ASP A 3 -16.61 34.92 -36.30
N GLY A 4 -15.61 34.97 -37.16
CA GLY A 4 -14.58 33.93 -37.24
C GLY A 4 -13.70 33.82 -35.99
N MET A 5 -13.43 34.93 -35.33
CA MET A 5 -12.64 34.94 -34.08
C MET A 5 -13.45 34.36 -32.90
N LYS A 6 -14.74 34.66 -32.85
CA LYS A 6 -15.64 34.05 -31.83
C LYS A 6 -15.75 32.54 -32.03
N ALA A 7 -15.89 32.09 -33.28
CA ALA A 7 -15.93 30.68 -33.62
C ALA A 7 -14.62 29.96 -33.22
N PHE A 8 -13.49 30.60 -33.43
CA PHE A 8 -12.19 30.07 -33.05
C PHE A 8 -12.08 29.89 -31.52
N PHE A 9 -12.51 30.89 -30.76
CA PHE A 9 -12.50 30.77 -29.28
C PHE A 9 -13.43 29.70 -28.77
N ILE A 10 -14.63 29.55 -29.36
CA ILE A 10 -15.59 28.51 -28.98
C ILE A 10 -14.99 27.12 -29.23
N VAL A 11 -14.38 26.90 -30.37
CA VAL A 11 -13.73 25.62 -30.71
C VAL A 11 -12.57 25.34 -29.79
N ALA A 12 -11.74 26.35 -29.49
CA ALA A 12 -10.62 26.20 -28.57
C ALA A 12 -11.08 25.80 -27.14
N VAL A 13 -12.15 26.41 -26.65
CA VAL A 13 -12.74 26.07 -25.34
C VAL A 13 -13.33 24.66 -25.33
N LEU A 14 -13.98 24.25 -26.43
CA LEU A 14 -14.53 22.89 -26.54
C LEU A 14 -13.43 21.83 -26.57
N ILE A 15 -12.33 22.08 -27.28
CA ILE A 15 -11.18 21.17 -27.33
C ILE A 15 -10.51 21.10 -25.96
N ALA A 16 -10.28 22.24 -25.29
CA ALA A 16 -9.68 22.27 -23.97
C ALA A 16 -10.57 21.57 -22.93
N GLY A 17 -11.88 21.84 -22.94
CA GLY A 17 -12.85 21.18 -22.05
C GLY A 17 -12.94 19.67 -22.30
N GLY A 18 -12.93 19.25 -23.54
CA GLY A 18 -12.92 17.84 -23.92
C GLY A 18 -11.65 17.12 -23.49
N ALA A 19 -10.48 17.77 -23.65
CA ALA A 19 -9.20 17.22 -23.19
C ALA A 19 -9.15 17.06 -21.67
N ILE A 20 -9.61 18.08 -20.94
CA ILE A 20 -9.69 18.01 -19.46
C ILE A 20 -10.64 16.91 -19.00
N ALA A 21 -11.82 16.79 -19.61
CA ALA A 21 -12.77 15.73 -19.31
C ALA A 21 -12.18 14.35 -19.61
N TYR A 22 -11.53 14.17 -20.73
CA TYR A 22 -10.87 12.92 -21.10
C TYR A 22 -9.79 12.51 -20.09
N LEU A 23 -8.93 13.45 -19.69
CA LEU A 23 -7.90 13.21 -18.67
C LEU A 23 -8.49 12.93 -17.28
N SER A 24 -9.62 13.56 -16.95
CA SER A 24 -10.29 13.36 -15.66
C SER A 24 -10.97 12.00 -15.55
N PHE A 25 -11.53 11.51 -16.65
CA PHE A 25 -12.26 10.22 -16.65
C PHE A 25 -11.40 9.04 -17.09
N GLY A 26 -10.39 9.26 -17.92
CA GLY A 26 -9.58 8.18 -18.50
C GLY A 26 -8.33 7.78 -17.73
N GLY A 27 -7.82 8.64 -16.85
CA GLY A 27 -6.50 8.44 -16.24
C GLY A 27 -6.48 8.07 -14.75
N ILE A 28 -7.58 8.29 -14.03
CA ILE A 28 -7.58 8.17 -12.56
C ILE A 28 -7.96 6.77 -12.10
N GLY A 29 -8.76 6.05 -12.87
CA GLY A 29 -9.29 4.75 -12.46
C GLY A 29 -8.29 3.60 -12.48
N GLU A 30 -7.28 3.64 -13.33
CA GLU A 30 -6.35 2.52 -13.51
C GLU A 30 -5.13 2.57 -12.57
N ASN A 31 -4.87 3.71 -11.96
CA ASN A 31 -3.71 3.91 -11.08
C ASN A 31 -4.08 4.05 -9.58
N LEU A 32 -5.33 3.84 -9.22
CA LEU A 32 -5.73 3.85 -7.82
C LEU A 32 -5.31 2.55 -7.15
N VAL A 33 -4.37 2.67 -6.24
CA VAL A 33 -4.01 1.58 -5.32
C VAL A 33 -4.74 1.83 -4.00
N TYR A 34 -5.65 0.93 -3.67
CA TYR A 34 -6.35 0.98 -2.39
C TYR A 34 -5.43 0.49 -1.27
N TYR A 35 -5.39 1.23 -0.18
CA TYR A 35 -4.69 0.82 1.04
C TYR A 35 -5.73 0.51 2.11
N TRP A 36 -5.92 -0.75 2.43
CA TRP A 36 -6.95 -1.22 3.35
C TRP A 36 -6.42 -2.14 4.43
N THR A 37 -7.09 -2.12 5.58
CA THR A 37 -6.96 -3.16 6.61
C THR A 37 -7.76 -4.40 6.21
N PRO A 38 -7.54 -5.56 6.87
CA PRO A 38 -8.36 -6.74 6.63
C PRO A 38 -9.87 -6.51 6.80
N THR A 39 -10.26 -5.73 7.80
CA THR A 39 -11.67 -5.38 8.01
C THR A 39 -12.23 -4.54 6.86
N GLU A 40 -11.50 -3.53 6.42
CA GLU A 40 -11.91 -2.69 5.28
C GLU A 40 -11.98 -3.50 3.98
N LEU A 41 -11.03 -4.39 3.74
CA LEU A 41 -11.06 -5.27 2.58
C LEU A 41 -12.27 -6.21 2.60
N ALA A 42 -12.63 -6.76 3.77
CA ALA A 42 -13.81 -7.60 3.92
C ALA A 42 -15.11 -6.83 3.66
N GLU A 43 -15.18 -5.57 4.08
CA GLU A 43 -16.35 -4.71 3.88
C GLU A 43 -16.47 -4.18 2.44
N HIS A 44 -15.34 -3.84 1.81
CA HIS A 44 -15.29 -3.16 0.51
C HIS A 44 -14.72 -3.99 -0.63
N GLY A 45 -14.42 -5.27 -0.39
CA GLY A 45 -13.74 -6.15 -1.35
C GLY A 45 -14.42 -6.24 -2.72
N GLY A 46 -15.74 -6.11 -2.76
CA GLY A 46 -16.51 -6.10 -4.01
C GLY A 46 -16.24 -4.88 -4.90
N GLN A 47 -15.86 -3.74 -4.33
CA GLN A 47 -15.55 -2.50 -5.07
C GLN A 47 -14.16 -2.53 -5.70
N ALA A 48 -13.25 -3.29 -5.11
CA ALA A 48 -11.86 -3.39 -5.55
C ALA A 48 -11.58 -4.68 -6.35
N LYS A 49 -12.62 -5.42 -6.73
CA LYS A 49 -12.47 -6.66 -7.49
C LYS A 49 -11.71 -6.42 -8.79
N GLY A 50 -10.54 -7.05 -8.91
CA GLY A 50 -9.63 -6.86 -10.03
C GLY A 50 -8.70 -5.64 -9.92
N ALA A 51 -8.85 -4.80 -8.90
CA ALA A 51 -7.94 -3.69 -8.62
C ALA A 51 -6.79 -4.11 -7.72
N VAL A 52 -5.66 -3.40 -7.84
CA VAL A 52 -4.51 -3.61 -6.95
C VAL A 52 -4.81 -3.01 -5.58
N VAL A 53 -4.66 -3.82 -4.54
CA VAL A 53 -4.89 -3.44 -3.14
C VAL A 53 -3.62 -3.67 -2.34
N ARG A 54 -3.30 -2.72 -1.48
CA ARG A 54 -2.29 -2.88 -0.43
C ARG A 54 -2.99 -3.22 0.87
N LEU A 55 -2.85 -4.47 1.27
CA LEU A 55 -3.41 -4.99 2.51
C LEU A 55 -2.39 -4.84 3.63
N GLY A 56 -2.68 -4.00 4.60
CA GLY A 56 -1.84 -3.75 5.76
C GLY A 56 -2.38 -4.38 7.02
N GLY A 57 -1.53 -5.06 7.78
CA GLY A 57 -1.88 -5.69 9.04
C GLY A 57 -0.71 -6.45 9.63
N GLN A 58 -1.00 -7.40 10.49
CA GLN A 58 0.00 -8.29 11.10
C GLN A 58 -0.20 -9.72 10.62
N VAL A 59 0.88 -10.47 10.52
CA VAL A 59 0.81 -11.90 10.24
C VAL A 59 0.20 -12.61 11.45
N GLN A 60 -0.94 -13.29 11.23
CA GLN A 60 -1.63 -14.03 12.28
C GLN A 60 -0.73 -15.15 12.84
N PRO A 61 -0.50 -15.23 14.16
CA PRO A 61 0.25 -16.34 14.74
C PRO A 61 -0.37 -17.69 14.42
N GLY A 62 0.47 -18.66 14.05
CA GLY A 62 0.04 -20.01 13.68
C GLY A 62 -0.47 -20.18 12.25
N SER A 63 -0.53 -19.10 11.47
CA SER A 63 -1.04 -19.13 10.09
C SER A 63 0.03 -19.31 9.02
N LEU A 64 1.29 -19.05 9.35
CA LEU A 64 2.39 -19.06 8.40
C LEU A 64 2.74 -20.46 7.94
N ASN A 65 2.63 -20.71 6.64
CA ASN A 65 3.02 -21.93 5.99
C ASN A 65 3.81 -21.63 4.72
N TRP A 66 5.07 -21.98 4.71
CA TRP A 66 5.93 -21.85 3.54
C TRP A 66 6.35 -23.22 3.04
N ASP A 67 5.89 -23.56 1.84
CA ASP A 67 6.31 -24.77 1.15
C ASP A 67 7.50 -24.47 0.25
N LYS A 68 8.67 -24.93 0.69
CA LYS A 68 9.92 -24.73 -0.05
C LYS A 68 9.96 -25.50 -1.37
N ALA A 69 9.23 -26.62 -1.48
CA ALA A 69 9.24 -27.44 -2.69
C ALA A 69 8.46 -26.79 -3.83
N SER A 70 7.31 -26.21 -3.54
CA SER A 70 6.45 -25.51 -4.51
C SER A 70 6.70 -23.99 -4.55
N ASN A 71 7.51 -23.48 -3.62
CA ASN A 71 7.76 -22.05 -3.46
C ASN A 71 6.49 -21.24 -3.16
N GLU A 72 5.52 -21.88 -2.52
CA GLU A 72 4.26 -21.25 -2.12
C GLU A 72 4.32 -20.78 -0.67
N LEU A 73 3.88 -19.55 -0.47
CA LEU A 73 3.77 -18.92 0.83
C LEU A 73 2.30 -18.67 1.14
N ARG A 74 1.82 -19.18 2.27
CA ARG A 74 0.44 -18.99 2.75
C ARG A 74 0.47 -18.49 4.18
N PHE A 75 -0.30 -17.46 4.44
CA PHE A 75 -0.47 -16.89 5.78
C PHE A 75 -1.75 -16.09 5.86
N GLU A 76 -2.11 -15.65 7.05
CA GLU A 76 -3.24 -14.77 7.27
C GLU A 76 -2.76 -13.42 7.77
N VAL A 77 -3.33 -12.35 7.23
CA VAL A 77 -3.12 -10.98 7.69
C VAL A 77 -4.31 -10.55 8.51
N THR A 78 -4.06 -10.08 9.72
CA THR A 78 -5.10 -9.66 10.66
C THR A 78 -4.89 -8.22 11.14
N ASP A 79 -5.97 -7.53 11.44
CA ASP A 79 -5.99 -6.25 12.15
C ASP A 79 -6.48 -6.39 13.62
N GLY A 80 -6.61 -7.64 14.08
CA GLY A 80 -7.17 -7.96 15.39
C GLY A 80 -8.67 -8.24 15.39
N THR A 81 -9.39 -7.85 14.35
CA THR A 81 -10.83 -8.06 14.20
C THR A 81 -11.14 -9.05 13.07
N THR A 82 -10.51 -8.87 11.93
CA THR A 82 -10.70 -9.67 10.71
C THR A 82 -9.37 -10.24 10.26
N SER A 83 -9.38 -11.45 9.73
CA SER A 83 -8.22 -12.08 9.11
C SER A 83 -8.52 -12.40 7.65
N ILE A 84 -7.55 -12.11 6.77
CA ILE A 84 -7.62 -12.39 5.34
C ILE A 84 -6.54 -13.41 4.99
N LYS A 85 -6.93 -14.47 4.31
CA LYS A 85 -5.98 -15.46 3.80
C LYS A 85 -5.20 -14.89 2.63
N VAL A 86 -3.89 -15.01 2.69
CA VAL A 86 -2.96 -14.51 1.65
C VAL A 86 -2.20 -15.69 1.06
N HIS A 87 -2.15 -15.72 -0.26
CA HIS A 87 -1.35 -16.67 -1.03
C HIS A 87 -0.34 -15.90 -1.87
N GLY A 88 0.92 -16.27 -1.74
CA GLY A 88 2.00 -15.69 -2.53
C GLY A 88 2.95 -16.76 -3.01
N THR A 89 3.81 -16.39 -3.94
CA THR A 89 4.89 -17.23 -4.45
C THR A 89 6.23 -16.53 -4.22
N GLY A 90 7.27 -17.31 -4.01
CA GLY A 90 8.62 -16.80 -3.83
C GLY A 90 9.14 -16.97 -2.40
N VAL A 91 10.39 -16.55 -2.21
CA VAL A 91 11.06 -16.62 -0.92
C VAL A 91 10.59 -15.46 -0.05
N PRO A 92 10.11 -15.71 1.19
CA PRO A 92 9.74 -14.63 2.09
C PRO A 92 10.95 -13.78 2.46
N PRO A 93 10.77 -12.47 2.74
CA PRO A 93 11.84 -11.62 3.23
C PRO A 93 12.46 -12.17 4.53
N GLN A 94 13.73 -11.86 4.77
CA GLN A 94 14.46 -12.38 5.95
C GLN A 94 13.80 -12.05 7.29
N MET A 95 13.13 -10.92 7.39
CA MET A 95 12.46 -10.47 8.61
C MET A 95 11.00 -10.93 8.70
N PHE A 96 10.52 -11.69 7.72
CA PHE A 96 9.16 -12.19 7.70
C PHE A 96 8.95 -13.28 8.74
N ARG A 97 8.05 -13.04 9.67
CA ARG A 97 7.68 -13.96 10.75
C ARG A 97 6.26 -13.71 11.23
N GLU A 98 5.73 -14.64 12.00
CA GLU A 98 4.43 -14.47 12.65
C GLU A 98 4.44 -13.28 13.62
N GLY A 99 3.33 -12.54 13.64
CA GLY A 99 3.17 -11.37 14.51
C GLY A 99 3.79 -10.08 13.99
N ILE A 100 4.53 -10.12 12.89
CA ILE A 100 5.14 -8.91 12.31
C ILE A 100 4.13 -8.11 11.48
N GLY A 101 4.30 -6.78 11.45
CA GLY A 101 3.55 -5.91 10.55
C GLY A 101 3.98 -6.08 9.11
N VAL A 102 3.01 -6.25 8.21
CA VAL A 102 3.26 -6.43 6.77
C VAL A 102 2.32 -5.57 5.95
N VAL A 103 2.75 -5.24 4.75
CA VAL A 103 1.91 -4.71 3.67
C VAL A 103 2.02 -5.65 2.48
N VAL A 104 0.91 -6.19 2.06
CA VAL A 104 0.82 -7.14 0.96
C VAL A 104 0.16 -6.45 -0.21
N GLU A 105 0.84 -6.36 -1.33
CA GLU A 105 0.29 -5.82 -2.57
C GLU A 105 -0.18 -6.95 -3.47
N GLY A 106 -1.40 -6.87 -3.94
CA GLY A 106 -1.98 -7.88 -4.82
C GLY A 106 -3.44 -7.61 -5.11
N THR A 107 -4.16 -8.66 -5.49
CA THR A 107 -5.58 -8.61 -5.85
C THR A 107 -6.37 -9.64 -5.06
N MET A 108 -7.63 -9.30 -4.78
CA MET A 108 -8.55 -10.27 -4.16
C MET A 108 -9.01 -11.28 -5.21
N GLY A 109 -8.69 -12.56 -4.99
CA GLY A 109 -9.13 -13.64 -5.86
C GLY A 109 -10.59 -14.01 -5.64
N GLY A 110 -11.16 -14.79 -6.58
CA GLY A 110 -12.57 -15.20 -6.53
C GLY A 110 -12.92 -16.19 -5.41
N SER A 111 -11.95 -16.70 -4.66
CA SER A 111 -12.11 -17.69 -3.58
C SER A 111 -11.85 -17.13 -2.18
N ASP A 112 -12.04 -15.83 -1.97
CA ASP A 112 -11.78 -15.11 -0.72
C ASP A 112 -10.30 -15.17 -0.26
N VAL A 113 -9.38 -15.51 -1.15
CA VAL A 113 -7.95 -15.53 -0.92
C VAL A 113 -7.31 -14.35 -1.63
N PHE A 114 -6.51 -13.59 -0.89
CA PHE A 114 -5.74 -12.47 -1.45
C PHE A 114 -4.50 -13.01 -2.16
N GLU A 115 -4.43 -12.79 -3.48
CA GLU A 115 -3.28 -13.17 -4.29
C GLU A 115 -2.22 -12.09 -4.23
N SER A 116 -1.10 -12.39 -3.60
CA SER A 116 0.00 -11.46 -3.38
C SER A 116 0.98 -11.47 -4.54
N ASP A 117 1.23 -10.29 -5.09
CA ASP A 117 2.31 -10.07 -6.07
C ASP A 117 3.59 -9.56 -5.38
N ARG A 118 3.44 -8.87 -4.26
CA ARG A 118 4.55 -8.27 -3.53
C ARG A 118 4.28 -8.25 -2.03
N LEU A 119 5.26 -8.65 -1.26
CA LEU A 119 5.23 -8.63 0.20
C LEU A 119 6.27 -7.63 0.72
N LEU A 120 5.80 -6.68 1.50
CA LEU A 120 6.62 -5.69 2.17
C LEU A 120 6.51 -5.88 3.68
N VAL A 121 7.63 -6.12 4.33
CA VAL A 121 7.69 -6.17 5.78
C VAL A 121 7.87 -4.75 6.31
N LYS A 122 6.99 -4.32 7.21
CA LYS A 122 7.22 -3.08 7.93
C LYS A 122 8.39 -3.29 8.88
N HIS A 123 9.48 -2.61 8.61
CA HIS A 123 10.55 -2.52 9.58
C HIS A 123 10.03 -1.69 10.76
N ASP A 124 10.07 -2.26 11.96
CA ASP A 124 9.94 -1.52 13.20
C ASP A 124 11.19 -0.67 13.48
N ASN A 125 11.82 -0.19 12.44
CA ASN A 125 12.67 0.97 12.53
C ASN A 125 11.76 2.19 12.59
N GLU A 126 10.94 2.24 13.59
CA GLU A 126 10.53 3.49 14.14
C GLU A 126 11.82 4.20 14.52
N TYR A 127 12.27 5.07 13.63
CA TYR A 127 13.21 6.10 14.02
C TYR A 127 12.48 6.90 15.10
N GLN A 128 12.65 6.47 16.34
CA GLN A 128 12.34 7.31 17.47
C GLN A 128 13.35 8.45 17.37
N ALA A 129 12.92 9.55 16.79
CA ALA A 129 13.61 10.80 16.99
C ALA A 129 13.80 10.93 18.51
N PRO A 130 15.02 11.24 18.97
CA PRO A 130 15.28 11.33 20.41
C PRO A 130 14.24 12.26 21.02
N GLU A 131 13.33 11.69 21.78
CA GLU A 131 12.31 12.41 22.51
C GLU A 131 12.99 13.09 23.69
N GLY A 132 13.23 14.37 23.54
CA GLY A 132 13.56 15.24 24.64
C GLY A 132 14.94 15.90 24.55
N GLU A 133 15.01 17.05 25.17
CA GLU A 133 16.20 17.88 25.31
C GLU A 133 17.37 17.16 26.00
N ALA A 134 17.09 16.09 26.76
CA ALA A 134 18.09 15.32 27.48
C ALA A 134 19.10 14.61 26.56
N ASP A 135 18.64 14.06 25.44
CA ASP A 135 19.51 13.38 24.47
C ASP A 135 20.38 14.35 23.68
N MET A 136 19.89 15.57 23.46
CA MET A 136 20.65 16.62 22.80
C MET A 136 21.78 17.15 23.69
N ASP A 137 21.58 17.15 25.01
CA ASP A 137 22.60 17.57 25.98
C ASP A 137 23.72 16.52 26.12
N GLU A 138 23.39 15.25 26.06
CA GLU A 138 24.39 14.17 26.05
C GLU A 138 25.20 14.19 24.74
N LEU A 139 24.55 14.44 23.61
CA LEU A 139 25.24 14.56 22.33
C LEU A 139 26.19 15.77 22.30
N LYS A 140 25.76 16.91 22.83
CA LYS A 140 26.61 18.11 22.97
C LYS A 140 27.79 17.87 23.88
N LYS A 141 27.60 17.12 24.97
CA LYS A 141 28.64 16.77 25.91
C LYS A 141 29.70 15.83 25.31
N SER A 142 29.27 14.92 24.42
CA SER A 142 30.19 14.01 23.72
C SER A 142 30.98 14.68 22.60
N LEU A 143 30.52 15.83 22.10
CA LEU A 143 31.14 16.59 21.04
C LEU A 143 32.08 17.70 21.54
N GLN A 144 32.11 17.95 22.86
CA GLN A 144 33.07 18.89 23.43
C GLN A 144 34.42 18.20 23.62
N PRO A 145 35.48 18.62 22.90
CA PRO A 145 36.80 18.12 23.18
C PRO A 145 37.23 18.52 24.59
N ASP A 146 37.75 17.56 25.29
CA ASP A 146 38.37 17.77 26.61
C ASP A 146 39.40 18.92 26.54
N SER A 147 39.10 19.97 27.17
CA SER A 147 40.06 21.06 27.38
C SER A 147 40.82 20.87 28.68
#